data_222a147408f39e2ac2d306827ceee941
#
_entry.id   222a147408f39e2ac2d306827ceee941
#
_cell.length_a   1.000
_cell.length_b   1.000
_cell.length_c   1.000
_cell.angle_alpha   90.00
_cell.angle_beta   90.00
_cell.angle_gamma   90.00
#
_symmetry.space_group_name_H-M   'P 1'
#
loop_
_entity.id
_entity.type
_entity.pdbx_description
1 polymer ?
#
loop_
_entity_poly.entity_id
_entity_poly.type
_entity_poly.pdbx_seq_one_letter_code
_entity_poly.pdbx_strand_id
1 'polypeptide(L)'
;MRILNFRGASSVSLNGETTCTEDKLDDTIATYTYGGETYKVTSRDVIVASSSLDSAKNDDDTYNVPTADDVVSYARNQIVLKAAADEGYSVTDDDVSTYANDTLGTDDFATIGSNYNLDEDTTKTILTDAALMKKLRDAKVTTTIPDAPTAPTAPSDGSTDTASADYAQYIIALAGDEWDATNNTWASTDGTYYTALSSYSISNDSATYEAAEAAYYVAYSNYQTASSEASTEWTDYVNTLLSNATIQIGSLAV
;
A
#
# COMPACT_ATOMS: atom_id res chain seq x y z
N MET A 1 -19.81 4.10 -5.73
CA MET A 1 -20.25 3.03 -4.80
C MET A 1 -21.59 3.43 -4.16
N ARG A 2 -22.63 2.59 -4.18
CA ARG A 2 -23.87 2.82 -3.45
C ARG A 2 -23.88 1.94 -2.20
N ILE A 3 -23.99 2.56 -1.03
CA ILE A 3 -24.23 1.85 0.23
C ILE A 3 -25.72 1.95 0.53
N LEU A 4 -26.41 0.82 0.60
CA LEU A 4 -27.83 0.75 0.91
C LEU A 4 -28.02 -0.03 2.20
N ASN A 5 -28.68 0.57 3.18
CA ASN A 5 -29.09 -0.14 4.39
C ASN A 5 -30.34 -0.97 4.09
N PHE A 6 -30.28 -2.27 4.29
CA PHE A 6 -31.39 -3.18 4.10
C PHE A 6 -32.32 -3.15 5.34
N ARG A 7 -33.57 -2.71 5.16
CA ARG A 7 -34.65 -3.02 6.08
C ARG A 7 -35.51 -4.10 5.47
N GLY A 8 -35.35 -5.32 5.97
CA GLY A 8 -36.25 -6.42 5.71
C GLY A 8 -35.75 -7.41 4.66
N ALA A 9 -35.43 -8.53 5.10
CA ALA A 9 -35.82 -9.87 4.74
C ALA A 9 -34.88 -10.88 5.40
N SER A 10 -35.45 -11.74 6.19
CA SER A 10 -34.93 -13.01 6.70
C SER A 10 -33.63 -12.94 7.53
N SER A 11 -33.82 -13.01 8.82
CA SER A 11 -32.86 -13.47 9.83
C SER A 11 -31.54 -12.69 9.92
N VAL A 12 -31.60 -11.41 10.23
CA VAL A 12 -30.43 -10.76 10.79
C VAL A 12 -30.49 -10.95 12.30
N SER A 13 -29.82 -11.99 12.79
CA SER A 13 -29.81 -12.37 14.20
C SER A 13 -28.98 -11.44 15.09
N LEU A 14 -28.23 -10.51 14.47
CA LEU A 14 -27.29 -9.61 15.15
C LEU A 14 -27.77 -8.15 15.21
N ASN A 15 -29.06 -7.89 15.06
CA ASN A 15 -29.59 -6.52 14.94
C ASN A 15 -29.39 -5.71 16.22
N GLY A 16 -28.38 -4.83 16.23
CA GLY A 16 -28.01 -3.97 17.34
C GLY A 16 -27.14 -4.63 18.43
N GLU A 17 -26.73 -5.88 18.25
CA GLU A 17 -25.77 -6.53 19.14
C GLU A 17 -24.34 -6.08 18.78
N THR A 18 -23.51 -5.82 19.78
CA THR A 18 -22.09 -5.46 19.63
C THR A 18 -21.19 -6.68 19.67
N THR A 19 -21.68 -7.80 20.21
CA THR A 19 -20.98 -9.08 20.29
C THR A 19 -21.88 -10.21 19.82
N CYS A 20 -21.30 -11.30 19.37
CA CYS A 20 -22.01 -12.51 19.00
C CYS A 20 -21.27 -13.76 19.48
N THR A 21 -21.99 -14.86 19.62
CA THR A 21 -21.43 -16.18 19.89
C THR A 21 -20.91 -16.85 18.61
N GLU A 22 -20.07 -17.87 18.75
CA GLU A 22 -19.41 -18.54 17.62
C GLU A 22 -20.39 -19.12 16.59
N ASP A 23 -21.52 -19.64 17.03
CA ASP A 23 -22.56 -20.21 16.16
C ASP A 23 -23.26 -19.16 15.27
N LYS A 24 -23.09 -17.88 15.57
CA LYS A 24 -23.62 -16.77 14.77
C LYS A 24 -22.59 -16.10 13.85
N LEU A 25 -21.34 -16.49 13.93
CA LEU A 25 -20.28 -15.92 13.10
C LEU A 25 -20.55 -16.10 11.59
N ASP A 26 -21.25 -17.15 11.21
CA ASP A 26 -21.56 -17.48 9.81
C ASP A 26 -22.91 -16.89 9.33
N ASP A 27 -23.62 -16.13 10.17
CA ASP A 27 -24.80 -15.39 9.78
C ASP A 27 -24.41 -14.26 8.82
N THR A 28 -25.24 -14.06 7.78
CA THR A 28 -25.00 -13.00 6.80
C THR A 28 -25.27 -11.64 7.40
N ILE A 29 -24.24 -10.81 7.56
CA ILE A 29 -24.32 -9.43 8.05
C ILE A 29 -24.40 -8.40 6.94
N ALA A 30 -23.91 -8.75 5.74
CA ALA A 30 -23.92 -7.87 4.57
C ALA A 30 -23.90 -8.69 3.27
N THR A 31 -24.11 -8.01 2.15
CA THR A 31 -23.84 -8.54 0.83
C THR A 31 -23.15 -7.48 -0.02
N TYR A 32 -22.33 -7.92 -0.98
CA TYR A 32 -21.87 -7.03 -2.04
C TYR A 32 -22.16 -7.65 -3.40
N THR A 33 -22.39 -6.80 -4.39
CA THR A 33 -22.63 -7.22 -5.77
C THR A 33 -21.51 -6.68 -6.65
N TYR A 34 -20.88 -7.57 -7.42
CA TYR A 34 -19.83 -7.24 -8.37
C TYR A 34 -19.85 -8.22 -9.54
N GLY A 35 -19.60 -7.76 -10.77
CA GLY A 35 -19.59 -8.61 -11.97
C GLY A 35 -20.95 -9.28 -12.27
N GLY A 36 -22.05 -8.74 -11.73
CA GLY A 36 -23.41 -9.32 -11.87
C GLY A 36 -23.73 -10.42 -10.86
N GLU A 37 -22.79 -10.77 -9.97
CA GLU A 37 -22.98 -11.76 -8.91
C GLU A 37 -23.11 -11.08 -7.55
N THR A 38 -23.84 -11.72 -6.62
CA THR A 38 -24.02 -11.26 -5.25
C THR A 38 -23.33 -12.22 -4.28
N TYR A 39 -22.48 -11.65 -3.43
CA TYR A 39 -21.69 -12.37 -2.43
C TYR A 39 -22.18 -12.03 -1.03
N LYS A 40 -22.23 -13.04 -0.18
CA LYS A 40 -22.55 -12.87 1.24
C LYS A 40 -21.29 -12.47 1.99
N VAL A 41 -21.46 -11.70 3.05
CA VAL A 41 -20.42 -11.35 4.01
C VAL A 41 -20.91 -11.77 5.39
N THR A 42 -20.09 -12.50 6.11
CA THR A 42 -20.33 -12.95 7.48
C THR A 42 -19.38 -12.25 8.45
N SER A 43 -19.67 -12.29 9.75
CA SER A 43 -18.73 -11.79 10.76
C SER A 43 -17.42 -12.56 10.72
N ARG A 44 -17.46 -13.87 10.48
CA ARG A 44 -16.26 -14.70 10.33
C ARG A 44 -15.38 -14.22 9.19
N ASP A 45 -15.95 -13.96 8.02
CA ASP A 45 -15.20 -13.51 6.85
C ASP A 45 -14.42 -12.22 7.13
N VAL A 46 -15.06 -11.27 7.79
CA VAL A 46 -14.44 -9.97 8.12
C VAL A 46 -13.33 -10.14 9.17
N ILE A 47 -13.56 -10.96 10.20
CA ILE A 47 -12.59 -11.19 11.27
C ILE A 47 -11.35 -11.90 10.70
N VAL A 48 -11.51 -13.00 9.96
CA VAL A 48 -10.37 -13.79 9.48
C VAL A 48 -9.59 -13.10 8.35
N ALA A 49 -10.14 -12.06 7.76
CA ALA A 49 -9.42 -11.24 6.78
C ALA A 49 -8.26 -10.42 7.40
N SER A 50 -8.21 -10.27 8.70
CA SER A 50 -7.18 -9.47 9.39
C SER A 50 -6.73 -10.02 10.75
N SER A 51 -7.38 -11.06 11.27
CA SER A 51 -7.10 -11.64 12.59
C SER A 51 -7.35 -13.15 12.59
N SER A 52 -6.80 -13.89 13.55
CA SER A 52 -7.27 -15.26 13.81
C SER A 52 -8.53 -15.23 14.69
N LEU A 53 -9.37 -16.27 14.57
CA LEU A 53 -10.56 -16.38 15.45
C LEU A 53 -10.17 -16.46 16.92
N ASP A 54 -9.08 -17.17 17.23
CA ASP A 54 -8.59 -17.30 18.61
C ASP A 54 -8.18 -15.93 19.19
N SER A 55 -7.51 -15.09 18.38
CA SER A 55 -7.10 -13.74 18.78
C SER A 55 -8.26 -12.75 18.86
N ALA A 56 -9.30 -12.96 18.08
CA ALA A 56 -10.49 -12.09 18.05
C ALA A 56 -11.51 -12.44 19.16
N LYS A 57 -11.33 -13.56 19.85
CA LYS A 57 -12.23 -14.06 20.89
C LYS A 57 -12.10 -13.24 22.17
N ASN A 58 -13.22 -12.76 22.69
CA ASN A 58 -13.31 -12.08 23.97
C ASN A 58 -13.20 -13.05 25.15
N ASP A 59 -12.91 -12.53 26.35
CA ASP A 59 -12.79 -13.32 27.58
C ASP A 59 -14.09 -14.06 27.97
N ASP A 60 -15.25 -13.61 27.47
CA ASP A 60 -16.57 -14.18 27.69
C ASP A 60 -17.02 -15.15 26.59
N ASP A 61 -16.08 -15.65 25.79
CA ASP A 61 -16.32 -16.56 24.68
C ASP A 61 -17.17 -15.97 23.52
N THR A 62 -17.27 -14.66 23.44
CA THR A 62 -17.95 -13.96 22.34
C THR A 62 -16.95 -13.36 21.35
N TYR A 63 -17.47 -12.80 20.25
CA TYR A 63 -16.70 -12.07 19.23
C TYR A 63 -17.35 -10.71 19.00
N ASN A 64 -16.56 -9.68 18.75
CA ASN A 64 -17.09 -8.39 18.36
C ASN A 64 -17.73 -8.48 16.98
N VAL A 65 -18.93 -7.96 16.84
CA VAL A 65 -19.60 -7.82 15.54
C VAL A 65 -18.86 -6.74 14.73
N PRO A 66 -18.43 -7.05 13.48
CA PRO A 66 -17.75 -6.08 12.64
C PRO A 66 -18.55 -4.79 12.44
N THR A 67 -17.86 -3.66 12.45
CA THR A 67 -18.46 -2.36 12.16
C THR A 67 -18.83 -2.21 10.68
N ALA A 68 -19.60 -1.18 10.33
CA ALA A 68 -19.91 -0.85 8.95
C ALA A 68 -18.66 -0.60 8.11
N ASP A 69 -17.68 0.07 8.70
CA ASP A 69 -16.42 0.39 8.03
C ASP A 69 -15.57 -0.87 7.79
N ASP A 70 -15.55 -1.82 8.72
CA ASP A 70 -14.88 -3.11 8.55
C ASP A 70 -15.50 -3.90 7.41
N VAL A 71 -16.83 -3.97 7.35
CA VAL A 71 -17.57 -4.66 6.27
C VAL A 71 -17.33 -4.00 4.91
N VAL A 72 -17.34 -2.67 4.85
CA VAL A 72 -17.05 -1.93 3.61
C VAL A 72 -15.61 -2.17 3.15
N SER A 73 -14.67 -2.15 4.09
CA SER A 73 -13.25 -2.39 3.81
C SER A 73 -13.03 -3.82 3.30
N TYR A 74 -13.64 -4.81 3.96
CA TYR A 74 -13.62 -6.20 3.51
C TYR A 74 -14.19 -6.35 2.10
N ALA A 75 -15.42 -5.88 1.87
CA ALA A 75 -16.07 -6.00 0.56
C ALA A 75 -15.26 -5.30 -0.55
N ARG A 76 -14.65 -4.14 -0.25
CA ARG A 76 -13.76 -3.43 -1.18
C ARG A 76 -12.55 -4.29 -1.56
N ASN A 77 -11.90 -4.92 -0.57
CA ASN A 77 -10.75 -5.79 -0.81
C ASN A 77 -11.15 -7.01 -1.65
N GLN A 78 -12.29 -7.64 -1.33
CA GLN A 78 -12.80 -8.79 -2.09
C GLN A 78 -13.12 -8.43 -3.56
N ILE A 79 -13.67 -7.24 -3.81
CA ILE A 79 -13.92 -6.74 -5.17
C ILE A 79 -12.60 -6.58 -5.93
N VAL A 80 -11.55 -6.06 -5.30
CA VAL A 80 -10.23 -5.90 -5.93
C VAL A 80 -9.59 -7.26 -6.22
N LEU A 81 -9.64 -8.21 -5.28
CA LEU A 81 -9.12 -9.57 -5.47
C LEU A 81 -9.87 -10.29 -6.60
N LYS A 82 -11.19 -10.14 -6.65
CA LYS A 82 -12.00 -10.71 -7.72
C LYS A 82 -11.68 -10.09 -9.08
N ALA A 83 -11.51 -8.77 -9.15
CA ALA A 83 -11.07 -8.10 -10.36
C ALA A 83 -9.70 -8.61 -10.85
N ALA A 84 -8.76 -8.85 -9.92
CA ALA A 84 -7.49 -9.45 -10.27
C ALA A 84 -7.67 -10.84 -10.89
N ALA A 85 -8.48 -11.70 -10.29
CA ALA A 85 -8.77 -13.04 -10.81
C ALA A 85 -9.48 -13.00 -12.17
N ASP A 86 -10.48 -12.13 -12.34
CA ASP A 86 -11.24 -11.96 -13.59
C ASP A 86 -10.33 -11.46 -14.74
N GLU A 87 -9.29 -10.69 -14.42
CA GLU A 87 -8.26 -10.25 -15.36
C GLU A 87 -7.13 -11.28 -15.57
N GLY A 88 -7.20 -12.43 -14.91
CA GLY A 88 -6.24 -13.54 -15.07
C GLY A 88 -4.98 -13.43 -14.22
N TYR A 89 -4.94 -12.51 -13.25
CA TYR A 89 -3.82 -12.45 -12.29
C TYR A 89 -3.95 -13.55 -11.25
N SER A 90 -2.84 -14.16 -10.92
CA SER A 90 -2.70 -15.14 -9.84
C SER A 90 -1.30 -15.04 -9.24
N VAL A 91 -1.12 -15.58 -8.05
CA VAL A 91 0.18 -15.68 -7.37
C VAL A 91 0.50 -17.14 -7.09
N THR A 92 1.77 -17.48 -7.15
CA THR A 92 2.31 -18.78 -6.74
C THR A 92 2.79 -18.70 -5.29
N ASP A 93 3.10 -19.83 -4.66
CA ASP A 93 3.72 -19.85 -3.33
C ASP A 93 5.05 -19.08 -3.32
N ASP A 94 5.84 -19.16 -4.40
CA ASP A 94 7.09 -18.40 -4.56
C ASP A 94 6.85 -16.88 -4.64
N ASP A 95 5.79 -16.44 -5.34
CA ASP A 95 5.39 -15.01 -5.37
C ASP A 95 5.04 -14.52 -3.96
N VAL A 96 4.33 -15.34 -3.16
CA VAL A 96 3.93 -14.99 -1.78
C VAL A 96 5.14 -14.94 -0.86
N SER A 97 6.06 -15.92 -0.96
CA SER A 97 7.32 -15.92 -0.21
C SER A 97 8.18 -14.70 -0.55
N THR A 98 8.30 -14.36 -1.84
CA THR A 98 9.01 -13.17 -2.28
C THR A 98 8.39 -11.90 -1.72
N TYR A 99 7.05 -11.77 -1.81
CA TYR A 99 6.33 -10.63 -1.24
C TYR A 99 6.57 -10.48 0.26
N ALA A 100 6.49 -11.59 1.01
CA ALA A 100 6.72 -11.59 2.46
C ALA A 100 8.16 -11.16 2.79
N ASN A 101 9.14 -11.70 2.08
CA ASN A 101 10.56 -11.37 2.27
C ASN A 101 10.84 -9.88 1.98
N ASP A 102 10.32 -9.36 0.87
CA ASP A 102 10.51 -7.97 0.44
C ASP A 102 9.83 -6.98 1.41
N THR A 103 8.68 -7.36 1.98
CA THR A 103 7.86 -6.46 2.80
C THR A 103 8.16 -6.57 4.30
N LEU A 104 8.43 -7.80 4.79
CA LEU A 104 8.56 -8.10 6.22
C LEU A 104 9.96 -8.61 6.59
N GLY A 105 10.84 -8.82 5.61
CA GLY A 105 12.23 -9.28 5.81
C GLY A 105 12.36 -10.78 6.08
N THR A 106 11.29 -11.54 5.92
CA THR A 106 11.27 -13.01 6.09
C THR A 106 10.07 -13.61 5.36
N ASP A 107 10.21 -14.87 4.93
CA ASP A 107 9.14 -15.71 4.37
C ASP A 107 8.73 -16.86 5.31
N ASP A 108 9.17 -16.84 6.56
CA ASP A 108 8.73 -17.77 7.60
C ASP A 108 7.34 -17.34 8.12
N PHE A 109 6.29 -17.92 7.54
CA PHE A 109 4.89 -17.61 7.86
C PHE A 109 4.52 -17.88 9.31
N ALA A 110 5.14 -18.90 9.94
CA ALA A 110 4.91 -19.19 11.34
C ALA A 110 5.49 -18.08 12.24
N THR A 111 6.70 -17.60 11.93
CA THR A 111 7.32 -16.47 12.62
C THR A 111 6.52 -15.17 12.39
N ILE A 112 6.11 -14.89 11.15
CA ILE A 112 5.26 -13.73 10.84
C ILE A 112 3.96 -13.82 11.64
N GLY A 113 3.25 -14.96 11.57
CA GLY A 113 2.00 -15.19 12.29
C GLY A 113 2.14 -14.93 13.79
N SER A 114 3.19 -15.48 14.40
CA SER A 114 3.47 -15.27 15.83
C SER A 114 3.64 -13.79 16.20
N ASN A 115 4.27 -12.99 15.34
CA ASN A 115 4.48 -11.56 15.57
C ASN A 115 3.17 -10.73 15.51
N TYR A 116 2.17 -11.23 14.77
CA TYR A 116 0.89 -10.55 14.57
C TYR A 116 -0.29 -11.26 15.27
N ASN A 117 -0.03 -12.27 16.10
CA ASN A 117 -1.03 -13.11 16.77
C ASN A 117 -1.98 -13.80 15.77
N LEU A 118 -1.42 -14.30 14.68
CA LEU A 118 -2.10 -15.08 13.66
C LEU A 118 -1.60 -16.51 13.65
N ASP A 119 -2.44 -17.46 13.26
CA ASP A 119 -1.97 -18.78 12.88
C ASP A 119 -1.30 -18.74 11.49
N GLU A 120 -0.55 -19.78 11.16
CA GLU A 120 0.24 -19.87 9.93
C GLU A 120 -0.65 -19.85 8.67
N ASP A 121 -1.79 -20.54 8.69
CA ASP A 121 -2.72 -20.62 7.55
C ASP A 121 -3.39 -19.27 7.28
N THR A 122 -3.84 -18.59 8.32
CA THR A 122 -4.38 -17.23 8.23
C THR A 122 -3.32 -16.25 7.72
N THR A 123 -2.10 -16.35 8.23
CA THR A 123 -0.95 -15.54 7.77
C THR A 123 -0.71 -15.74 6.28
N LYS A 124 -0.63 -17.00 5.83
CA LYS A 124 -0.42 -17.32 4.41
C LYS A 124 -1.55 -16.78 3.54
N THR A 125 -2.80 -16.88 3.99
CA THR A 125 -3.96 -16.35 3.27
C THR A 125 -3.88 -14.83 3.10
N ILE A 126 -3.62 -14.10 4.18
CA ILE A 126 -3.50 -12.63 4.16
C ILE A 126 -2.36 -12.19 3.23
N LEU A 127 -1.20 -12.86 3.29
CA LEU A 127 -0.06 -12.55 2.43
C LEU A 127 -0.32 -12.91 0.96
N THR A 128 -1.08 -13.96 0.69
CA THR A 128 -1.51 -14.33 -0.67
C THR A 128 -2.40 -13.25 -1.27
N ASP A 129 -3.38 -12.77 -0.53
CA ASP A 129 -4.27 -11.68 -0.95
C ASP A 129 -3.49 -10.37 -1.17
N ALA A 130 -2.57 -10.04 -0.26
CA ALA A 130 -1.73 -8.87 -0.37
C ALA A 130 -0.79 -8.93 -1.59
N ALA A 131 -0.16 -10.08 -1.84
CA ALA A 131 0.69 -10.30 -3.00
C ALA A 131 -0.10 -10.18 -4.31
N LEU A 132 -1.33 -10.73 -4.36
CA LEU A 132 -2.21 -10.62 -5.52
C LEU A 132 -2.64 -9.17 -5.78
N MET A 133 -3.02 -8.43 -4.72
CA MET A 133 -3.35 -7.01 -4.83
C MET A 133 -2.15 -6.17 -5.30
N LYS A 134 -0.95 -6.47 -4.78
CA LYS A 134 0.28 -5.83 -5.25
C LYS A 134 0.52 -6.10 -6.74
N LYS A 135 0.40 -7.34 -7.18
CA LYS A 135 0.59 -7.73 -8.59
C LYS A 135 -0.39 -7.00 -9.51
N LEU A 136 -1.65 -6.89 -9.10
CA LEU A 136 -2.65 -6.10 -9.83
C LEU A 136 -2.27 -4.61 -9.85
N ARG A 137 -1.90 -4.04 -8.70
CA ARG A 137 -1.49 -2.64 -8.61
C ARG A 137 -0.31 -2.34 -9.53
N ASP A 138 0.72 -3.17 -9.50
CA ASP A 138 1.93 -3.01 -10.33
C ASP A 138 1.60 -3.06 -11.84
N ALA A 139 0.54 -3.79 -12.22
CA ALA A 139 0.07 -3.83 -13.61
C ALA A 139 -0.82 -2.64 -14.01
N LYS A 140 -1.48 -1.97 -13.04
CA LYS A 140 -2.42 -0.87 -13.30
C LYS A 140 -1.82 0.51 -13.09
N VAL A 141 -0.79 0.62 -12.26
CA VAL A 141 -0.06 1.86 -12.02
C VAL A 141 1.06 1.96 -13.06
N THR A 142 1.03 3.04 -13.83
CA THR A 142 2.00 3.28 -14.91
C THR A 142 3.10 4.25 -14.50
N THR A 143 2.85 5.07 -13.49
CA THR A 143 3.85 5.99 -12.93
C THR A 143 4.98 5.21 -12.29
N THR A 144 6.21 5.43 -12.79
CA THR A 144 7.42 4.89 -12.18
C THR A 144 7.84 5.75 -11.01
N ILE A 145 7.88 5.16 -9.82
CA ILE A 145 8.37 5.84 -8.62
C ILE A 145 9.90 5.67 -8.59
N PRO A 146 10.69 6.76 -8.57
CA PRO A 146 12.14 6.65 -8.38
C PRO A 146 12.45 6.12 -6.97
N ASP A 147 13.68 5.65 -6.76
CA ASP A 147 14.14 5.27 -5.42
C ASP A 147 14.06 6.47 -4.46
N ALA A 148 13.68 6.18 -3.21
CA ALA A 148 13.66 7.20 -2.17
C ALA A 148 15.09 7.72 -1.94
N PRO A 149 15.36 9.01 -2.12
CA PRO A 149 16.71 9.54 -1.99
C PRO A 149 17.14 9.53 -0.52
N THR A 150 18.41 9.19 -0.30
CA THR A 150 19.05 9.31 1.02
C THR A 150 19.72 10.67 1.12
N ALA A 151 19.50 11.39 2.21
CA ALA A 151 20.12 12.70 2.44
C ALA A 151 21.66 12.59 2.43
N PRO A 152 22.40 13.59 1.90
CA PRO A 152 23.85 13.61 1.97
C PRO A 152 24.31 13.75 3.42
N THR A 153 25.46 13.14 3.75
CA THR A 153 26.01 13.23 5.11
C THR A 153 26.51 14.65 5.36
N ALA A 154 25.98 15.30 6.40
CA ALA A 154 26.40 16.62 6.79
C ALA A 154 27.85 16.64 7.31
N PRO A 155 28.63 17.71 7.03
CA PRO A 155 29.96 17.90 7.63
C PRO A 155 29.89 17.92 9.16
N SER A 156 30.87 17.32 9.81
CA SER A 156 30.89 17.18 11.27
C SER A 156 31.07 18.53 12.03
N ASP A 157 31.59 19.54 11.35
CA ASP A 157 31.76 20.91 11.87
C ASP A 157 30.55 21.81 11.59
N GLY A 158 29.52 21.30 10.89
CA GLY A 158 28.30 22.02 10.52
C GLY A 158 28.51 23.05 9.40
N SER A 159 29.63 23.03 8.69
CA SER A 159 29.92 23.96 7.59
C SER A 159 29.18 23.53 6.33
N THR A 160 28.30 24.38 5.81
CA THR A 160 27.56 24.13 4.57
C THR A 160 28.41 24.38 3.31
N ASP A 161 29.49 25.15 3.44
CA ASP A 161 30.40 25.50 2.33
C ASP A 161 31.48 24.45 2.09
N THR A 162 31.54 23.40 2.93
CA THR A 162 32.51 22.32 2.77
C THR A 162 32.29 21.66 1.41
N ALA A 163 33.33 21.69 0.58
CA ALA A 163 33.31 21.10 -0.76
C ALA A 163 34.06 19.77 -0.78
N SER A 164 33.52 18.77 -1.49
CA SER A 164 34.14 17.47 -1.67
C SER A 164 33.74 16.82 -3.00
N ALA A 165 34.54 15.82 -3.38
CA ALA A 165 34.21 14.97 -4.52
C ALA A 165 32.97 14.10 -4.25
N ASP A 166 32.75 13.68 -3.01
CA ASP A 166 31.59 12.85 -2.63
C ASP A 166 30.27 13.61 -2.86
N TYR A 167 30.22 14.90 -2.54
CA TYR A 167 29.03 15.72 -2.80
C TYR A 167 28.83 15.94 -4.31
N ALA A 168 29.91 16.12 -5.07
CA ALA A 168 29.82 16.20 -6.52
C ALA A 168 29.26 14.92 -7.14
N GLN A 169 29.80 13.76 -6.77
CA GLN A 169 29.34 12.46 -7.24
C GLN A 169 27.88 12.19 -6.84
N TYR A 170 27.48 12.59 -5.63
CA TYR A 170 26.10 12.50 -5.18
C TYR A 170 25.13 13.30 -6.06
N ILE A 171 25.47 14.58 -6.35
CA ILE A 171 24.67 15.43 -7.22
C ILE A 171 24.58 14.85 -8.64
N ILE A 172 25.71 14.43 -9.21
CA ILE A 172 25.79 13.87 -10.55
C ILE A 172 24.96 12.59 -10.67
N ALA A 173 25.01 11.73 -9.66
CA ALA A 173 24.20 10.51 -9.61
C ALA A 173 22.69 10.81 -9.63
N LEU A 174 22.25 11.83 -8.88
CA LEU A 174 20.86 12.26 -8.87
C LEU A 174 20.44 12.96 -10.16
N ALA A 175 21.29 13.82 -10.71
CA ALA A 175 21.02 14.59 -11.93
C ALA A 175 20.97 13.70 -13.18
N GLY A 176 21.68 12.55 -13.17
CA GLY A 176 21.70 11.61 -14.28
C GLY A 176 22.07 12.30 -15.61
N ASP A 177 21.19 12.17 -16.59
CA ASP A 177 21.41 12.71 -17.95
C ASP A 177 21.42 14.24 -18.03
N GLU A 178 21.02 14.96 -16.96
CA GLU A 178 21.15 16.42 -16.91
C GLU A 178 22.61 16.88 -16.76
N TRP A 179 23.53 15.98 -16.34
CA TRP A 179 24.95 16.27 -16.17
C TRP A 179 25.79 15.63 -17.27
N ASP A 180 26.60 16.43 -17.98
CA ASP A 180 27.61 15.93 -18.94
C ASP A 180 28.97 15.78 -18.25
N ALA A 181 29.25 14.59 -17.76
CA ALA A 181 30.49 14.28 -17.08
C ALA A 181 31.73 14.39 -17.99
N THR A 182 31.56 14.24 -19.32
CA THR A 182 32.67 14.37 -20.29
C THR A 182 33.13 15.82 -20.40
N ASN A 183 32.17 16.74 -20.47
CA ASN A 183 32.45 18.18 -20.59
C ASN A 183 32.47 18.91 -19.25
N ASN A 184 32.22 18.22 -18.14
CA ASN A 184 32.20 18.75 -16.78
C ASN A 184 31.23 19.95 -16.67
N THR A 185 30.01 19.80 -17.17
CA THR A 185 28.99 20.84 -17.21
C THR A 185 27.57 20.24 -17.28
N TRP A 186 26.57 21.08 -17.15
CA TRP A 186 25.19 20.68 -17.39
C TRP A 186 24.97 20.35 -18.87
N ALA A 187 24.32 19.22 -19.16
CA ALA A 187 23.97 18.80 -20.50
C ALA A 187 22.78 19.60 -21.06
N SER A 188 21.91 20.12 -20.18
CA SER A 188 20.75 20.92 -20.51
C SER A 188 20.56 22.05 -19.48
N THR A 189 19.91 23.13 -19.88
CA THR A 189 19.58 24.29 -19.04
C THR A 189 18.09 24.39 -18.72
N ASP A 190 17.29 23.41 -19.12
CA ASP A 190 15.85 23.32 -18.87
C ASP A 190 15.48 22.19 -17.90
N GLY A 191 16.49 21.44 -17.41
CA GLY A 191 16.32 20.38 -16.44
C GLY A 191 15.95 20.87 -15.05
N THR A 192 15.35 19.99 -14.25
CA THR A 192 14.91 20.29 -12.89
C THR A 192 16.10 20.54 -11.96
N TYR A 193 17.15 19.69 -12.10
CA TYR A 193 18.37 19.87 -11.32
C TYR A 193 19.14 21.11 -11.73
N TYR A 194 19.26 21.38 -13.03
CA TYR A 194 19.87 22.65 -13.47
C TYR A 194 19.17 23.85 -12.87
N THR A 195 17.85 23.89 -12.94
CA THR A 195 17.06 25.01 -12.42
C THR A 195 17.32 25.27 -10.93
N ALA A 196 17.43 24.18 -10.13
CA ALA A 196 17.67 24.28 -8.70
C ALA A 196 19.12 24.57 -8.34
N LEU A 197 20.07 24.13 -9.17
CA LEU A 197 21.49 24.06 -8.81
C LEU A 197 22.39 25.01 -9.63
N SER A 198 21.86 25.74 -10.62
CA SER A 198 22.66 26.61 -11.52
C SER A 198 23.42 27.73 -10.81
N SER A 199 23.03 28.11 -9.59
CA SER A 199 23.74 29.10 -8.78
C SER A 199 24.95 28.55 -8.00
N TYR A 200 25.06 27.20 -7.91
CA TYR A 200 26.16 26.53 -7.23
C TYR A 200 27.31 26.21 -8.19
N SER A 201 28.53 26.24 -7.66
CA SER A 201 29.71 25.79 -8.41
C SER A 201 29.84 24.27 -8.29
N ILE A 202 29.56 23.57 -9.36
CA ILE A 202 29.59 22.11 -9.43
C ILE A 202 30.57 21.68 -10.53
N SER A 203 31.40 20.70 -10.23
CA SER A 203 32.27 20.03 -11.17
C SER A 203 32.25 18.53 -10.91
N ASN A 204 32.92 17.73 -11.78
CA ASN A 204 33.01 16.28 -11.55
C ASN A 204 33.65 15.90 -10.22
N ASP A 205 34.49 16.76 -9.65
CA ASP A 205 35.33 16.45 -8.49
C ASP A 205 35.02 17.36 -7.28
N SER A 206 34.14 18.32 -7.39
CA SER A 206 33.87 19.28 -6.31
C SER A 206 32.48 19.86 -6.38
N ALA A 207 31.77 19.79 -5.25
CA ALA A 207 30.54 20.52 -4.98
C ALA A 207 30.42 20.71 -3.47
N THR A 208 29.69 21.74 -3.03
CA THR A 208 29.44 21.99 -1.60
C THR A 208 28.35 21.07 -1.04
N TYR A 209 28.36 20.90 0.30
CA TYR A 209 27.27 20.22 1.01
C TYR A 209 25.92 20.89 0.72
N GLU A 210 25.86 22.22 0.73
CA GLU A 210 24.64 22.99 0.44
C GLU A 210 24.07 22.64 -0.95
N ALA A 211 24.94 22.51 -1.98
CA ALA A 211 24.51 22.07 -3.30
C ALA A 211 23.99 20.64 -3.31
N ALA A 212 24.63 19.73 -2.56
CA ALA A 212 24.18 18.34 -2.43
C ALA A 212 22.82 18.23 -1.68
N GLU A 213 22.63 19.05 -0.66
CA GLU A 213 21.36 19.16 0.06
C GLU A 213 20.25 19.70 -0.85
N ALA A 214 20.52 20.70 -1.66
CA ALA A 214 19.59 21.22 -2.65
C ALA A 214 19.22 20.15 -3.70
N ALA A 215 20.18 19.35 -4.18
CA ALA A 215 19.93 18.22 -5.06
C ALA A 215 19.05 17.15 -4.41
N TYR A 216 19.30 16.86 -3.13
CA TYR A 216 18.44 15.95 -2.36
C TYR A 216 17.00 16.41 -2.33
N TYR A 217 16.73 17.69 -2.08
CA TYR A 217 15.35 18.21 -2.07
C TYR A 217 14.65 18.11 -3.41
N VAL A 218 15.38 18.27 -4.52
CA VAL A 218 14.83 18.02 -5.87
C VAL A 218 14.44 16.55 -6.01
N ALA A 219 15.35 15.63 -5.70
CA ALA A 219 15.08 14.19 -5.76
C ALA A 219 13.92 13.77 -4.87
N TYR A 220 13.86 14.31 -3.65
CA TYR A 220 12.78 14.02 -2.69
C TYR A 220 11.43 14.53 -3.18
N SER A 221 11.39 15.73 -3.77
CA SER A 221 10.18 16.28 -4.39
C SER A 221 9.70 15.43 -5.55
N ASN A 222 10.61 14.96 -6.42
CA ASN A 222 10.29 14.07 -7.53
C ASN A 222 9.73 12.72 -7.03
N TYR A 223 10.37 12.15 -6.02
CA TYR A 223 9.90 10.93 -5.36
C TYR A 223 8.48 11.10 -4.78
N GLN A 224 8.22 12.18 -4.05
CA GLN A 224 6.90 12.46 -3.48
C GLN A 224 5.83 12.66 -4.55
N THR A 225 6.15 13.38 -5.60
CA THR A 225 5.23 13.63 -6.73
C THR A 225 4.86 12.32 -7.40
N ALA A 226 5.85 11.52 -7.82
CA ALA A 226 5.62 10.22 -8.45
C ALA A 226 4.84 9.26 -7.52
N SER A 227 5.16 9.24 -6.22
CA SER A 227 4.43 8.43 -5.24
C SER A 227 2.95 8.83 -5.11
N SER A 228 2.67 10.15 -5.15
CA SER A 228 1.31 10.67 -5.10
C SER A 228 0.54 10.35 -6.39
N GLU A 229 1.16 10.51 -7.55
CA GLU A 229 0.58 10.16 -8.85
C GLU A 229 0.24 8.66 -8.92
N ALA A 230 1.18 7.79 -8.56
CA ALA A 230 0.98 6.34 -8.52
C ALA A 230 -0.16 5.95 -7.54
N SER A 231 -0.26 6.63 -6.39
CA SER A 231 -1.35 6.43 -5.44
C SER A 231 -2.70 6.87 -6.01
N THR A 232 -2.72 7.95 -6.78
CA THR A 232 -3.92 8.46 -7.45
C THR A 232 -4.37 7.49 -8.54
N GLU A 233 -3.46 7.02 -9.41
CA GLU A 233 -3.77 6.03 -10.45
C GLU A 233 -4.41 4.77 -9.83
N TRP A 234 -3.83 4.25 -8.75
CA TRP A 234 -4.39 3.11 -8.05
C TRP A 234 -5.78 3.38 -7.47
N THR A 235 -5.94 4.54 -6.82
CA THR A 235 -7.22 4.95 -6.22
C THR A 235 -8.30 5.09 -7.29
N ASP A 236 -8.00 5.67 -8.42
CA ASP A 236 -8.93 5.86 -9.55
C ASP A 236 -9.32 4.52 -10.17
N TYR A 237 -8.36 3.60 -10.33
CA TYR A 237 -8.66 2.24 -10.77
C TYR A 237 -9.62 1.54 -9.80
N VAL A 238 -9.33 1.53 -8.50
CA VAL A 238 -10.21 0.92 -7.49
C VAL A 238 -11.58 1.58 -7.46
N ASN A 239 -11.66 2.91 -7.54
CA ASN A 239 -12.92 3.64 -7.60
C ASN A 239 -13.75 3.26 -8.84
N THR A 240 -13.11 3.00 -9.97
CA THR A 240 -13.77 2.49 -11.17
C THR A 240 -14.40 1.12 -10.93
N LEU A 241 -13.71 0.19 -10.28
CA LEU A 241 -14.27 -1.10 -9.88
C LEU A 241 -15.48 -0.92 -8.95
N LEU A 242 -15.33 -0.09 -7.93
CA LEU A 242 -16.36 0.15 -6.91
C LEU A 242 -17.57 0.90 -7.45
N SER A 243 -17.44 1.67 -8.52
CA SER A 243 -18.58 2.36 -9.16
C SER A 243 -19.62 1.38 -9.72
N ASN A 244 -19.19 0.17 -10.07
CA ASN A 244 -20.02 -0.91 -10.58
C ASN A 244 -20.45 -1.92 -9.50
N ALA A 245 -20.12 -1.64 -8.23
CA ALA A 245 -20.45 -2.48 -7.10
C ALA A 245 -21.55 -1.87 -6.23
N THR A 246 -22.27 -2.72 -5.51
CA THR A 246 -23.23 -2.32 -4.49
C THR A 246 -22.92 -3.09 -3.22
N ILE A 247 -22.78 -2.38 -2.09
CA ILE A 247 -22.62 -3.00 -0.76
C ILE A 247 -23.90 -2.72 0.02
N GLN A 248 -24.53 -3.80 0.52
CA GLN A 248 -25.75 -3.75 1.32
C GLN A 248 -25.44 -4.28 2.70
N ILE A 249 -25.57 -3.45 3.71
CA ILE A 249 -25.28 -3.80 5.09
C ILE A 249 -26.61 -4.10 5.78
N GLY A 250 -26.74 -5.31 6.32
CA GLY A 250 -27.98 -5.81 6.90
C GLY A 250 -28.12 -5.39 8.36
N SER A 251 -27.14 -5.73 9.17
CA SER A 251 -27.15 -5.43 10.60
C SER A 251 -25.71 -5.31 11.09
N LEU A 252 -25.43 -4.21 11.74
CA LEU A 252 -24.14 -3.94 12.33
C LEU A 252 -24.34 -3.42 13.75
N ALA A 253 -23.31 -3.56 14.57
CA ALA A 253 -23.20 -2.81 15.82
C ALA A 253 -23.25 -1.31 15.50
N VAL A 254 -23.98 -0.56 16.29
CA VAL A 254 -24.11 0.89 16.22
C VAL A 254 -23.06 1.52 17.13
#